data_a461aed0d5645e72f0e0375eeb964140
#
_entry.id   a461aed0d5645e72f0e0375eeb964140
#
_cell.length_a   1.000
_cell.length_b   1.000
_cell.length_c   1.000
_cell.angle_alpha   90.00
_cell.angle_beta   90.00
_cell.angle_gamma   90.00
#
_symmetry.space_group_name_H-M   'P 1'
#
loop_
_entity.id
_entity.type
_entity.pdbx_description
1 polymer ?
#
loop_
_entity_poly.entity_id
_entity_poly.type
_entity_poly.pdbx_seq_one_letter_code
_entity_poly.pdbx_strand_id
1 'polypeptide(L)'
;ADVGYRGQVALAQTDKGVSLRLSGDAVVEDLRANSTAAFTPKTEAQVGEELLAWKSLNLRGLAVATAPGTAPRVEVKETSLVDFFARITINEAGRINLSDIAKTPAEAQAANAASAAASTAGPTAPAPATTASAAPAATPTAAVAQADPLAPVVVFGPVSLVNGKVLFSDFFIKPNYSADLSELTGKLSTFSSEASGGEPALADLELRGRAEGSASLEVTGKLNPLAKPLALDITGKVRDLELPPLTPYSVKYAGHGIERGKLSMDVNYKVLPNGQLTASNRLVLNQLTFGEPVEGAPNSLPVKLAVALLADRQGVIDLDLPISGSLNDPQFRIGPVIFKIIIN
;
A
#
# COMPACT_ATOMS: atom_id res chain seq x y z
N ALA A 1 -3.21 -22.49 11.10
CA ALA A 1 -2.44 -22.68 9.88
C ALA A 1 -1.73 -24.03 9.94
N ASP A 2 -1.82 -24.79 8.87
CA ASP A 2 -1.08 -26.03 8.71
C ASP A 2 0.11 -25.78 7.77
N VAL A 3 1.29 -26.29 8.17
CA VAL A 3 2.52 -26.10 7.39
C VAL A 3 3.05 -27.45 6.94
N GLY A 4 3.12 -27.64 5.63
CA GLY A 4 3.69 -28.82 5.00
C GLY A 4 4.99 -28.51 4.30
N TYR A 5 5.97 -29.39 4.44
CA TYR A 5 7.22 -29.31 3.68
C TYR A 5 7.60 -30.70 3.17
N ARG A 6 7.99 -30.76 1.90
CA ARG A 6 8.51 -31.98 1.26
C ARG A 6 9.79 -31.65 0.51
N GLY A 7 10.91 -32.15 0.99
CA GLY A 7 12.20 -31.81 0.39
C GLY A 7 13.37 -32.43 1.11
N GLN A 8 14.55 -31.90 0.82
CA GLN A 8 15.81 -32.32 1.39
C GLN A 8 16.45 -31.18 2.18
N VAL A 9 17.04 -31.51 3.30
CA VAL A 9 17.82 -30.60 4.14
C VAL A 9 19.23 -31.18 4.27
N ALA A 10 20.23 -30.41 3.89
CA ALA A 10 21.63 -30.77 4.04
C ALA A 10 22.33 -29.74 4.93
N LEU A 11 22.97 -30.25 5.98
CA LEU A 11 23.82 -29.48 6.88
C LEU A 11 25.25 -29.94 6.70
N ALA A 12 26.18 -29.03 6.49
CA ALA A 12 27.61 -29.33 6.44
C ALA A 12 28.38 -28.40 7.37
N GLN A 13 29.20 -28.94 8.23
CA GLN A 13 30.12 -28.19 9.06
C GLN A 13 31.46 -28.07 8.37
N THR A 14 31.98 -26.86 8.28
CA THR A 14 33.28 -26.54 7.74
C THR A 14 34.12 -25.82 8.80
N ASP A 15 35.41 -25.65 8.57
CA ASP A 15 36.30 -24.90 9.47
C ASP A 15 35.84 -23.43 9.65
N LYS A 16 35.04 -22.90 8.71
CA LYS A 16 34.52 -21.54 8.73
C LYS A 16 33.12 -21.42 9.37
N GLY A 17 32.47 -22.55 9.73
CA GLY A 17 31.14 -22.57 10.32
C GLY A 17 30.18 -23.55 9.64
N VAL A 18 28.89 -23.42 9.91
CA VAL A 18 27.83 -24.30 9.39
C VAL A 18 27.24 -23.74 8.11
N SER A 19 27.12 -24.57 7.08
CA SER A 19 26.34 -24.29 5.88
C SER A 19 25.04 -25.09 5.89
N LEU A 20 23.94 -24.44 5.45
CA LEU A 20 22.62 -25.05 5.31
C LEU A 20 22.19 -24.98 3.84
N ARG A 21 21.70 -26.11 3.32
CA ARG A 21 20.98 -26.16 2.05
C ARG A 21 19.64 -26.85 2.29
N LEU A 22 18.58 -26.18 1.86
CA LEU A 22 17.21 -26.70 1.90
C LEU A 22 16.66 -26.63 0.48
N SER A 23 16.01 -27.68 0.01
CA SER A 23 15.36 -27.70 -1.30
C SER A 23 14.12 -28.57 -1.29
N GLY A 24 13.03 -28.08 -1.86
CA GLY A 24 11.75 -28.82 -1.88
C GLY A 24 10.57 -27.91 -2.16
N ASP A 25 9.40 -28.40 -1.77
CA ASP A 25 8.14 -27.65 -1.86
C ASP A 25 7.60 -27.41 -0.45
N ALA A 26 7.02 -26.23 -0.25
CA ALA A 26 6.34 -25.87 0.99
C ALA A 26 4.90 -25.45 0.72
N VAL A 27 4.02 -25.73 1.65
CA VAL A 27 2.64 -25.26 1.64
C VAL A 27 2.27 -24.73 3.02
N VAL A 28 1.54 -23.63 3.04
CA VAL A 28 0.91 -23.08 4.26
C VAL A 28 -0.58 -22.98 3.98
N GLU A 29 -1.36 -23.80 4.70
CA GLU A 29 -2.80 -23.89 4.53
C GLU A 29 -3.53 -23.25 5.71
N ASP A 30 -4.74 -22.73 5.43
CA ASP A 30 -5.67 -22.20 6.40
C ASP A 30 -5.05 -21.19 7.39
N LEU A 31 -4.21 -20.27 6.86
CA LEU A 31 -3.68 -19.18 7.67
C LEU A 31 -4.80 -18.19 8.00
N ARG A 32 -4.85 -17.78 9.26
CA ARG A 32 -5.62 -16.62 9.72
C ARG A 32 -4.79 -15.81 10.70
N ALA A 33 -4.66 -14.53 10.44
CA ALA A 33 -3.97 -13.58 11.28
C ALA A 33 -4.92 -12.41 11.59
N ASN A 34 -5.02 -12.06 12.86
CA ASN A 34 -5.86 -10.96 13.33
C ASN A 34 -5.02 -9.73 13.62
N SER A 35 -5.60 -8.55 13.45
CA SER A 35 -4.96 -7.28 13.81
C SER A 35 -4.75 -7.20 15.33
N THR A 36 -3.70 -6.51 15.74
CA THR A 36 -3.56 -6.14 17.15
C THR A 36 -4.58 -5.04 17.51
N ALA A 37 -5.04 -5.00 18.77
CA ALA A 37 -6.08 -4.08 19.27
C ALA A 37 -5.81 -2.57 19.02
N ALA A 38 -4.61 -2.20 18.57
CA ALA A 38 -4.23 -0.81 18.29
C ALA A 38 -4.87 -0.24 17.00
N PHE A 39 -5.40 -1.08 16.11
CA PHE A 39 -6.01 -0.66 14.85
C PHE A 39 -7.52 -0.82 14.79
N THR A 40 -8.11 -1.56 15.71
CA THR A 40 -9.56 -1.71 15.86
C THR A 40 -10.13 -0.60 16.74
N PRO A 41 -11.22 0.09 16.35
CA PRO A 41 -11.99 0.91 17.26
C PRO A 41 -12.39 0.05 18.46
N LYS A 42 -12.32 0.61 19.68
CA LYS A 42 -12.67 -0.07 20.93
C LYS A 42 -14.16 -0.40 20.97
N THR A 43 -14.58 -1.45 20.28
CA THR A 43 -15.89 -2.04 20.39
C THR A 43 -15.71 -3.52 20.74
N GLU A 44 -16.02 -3.85 21.95
CA GLU A 44 -16.43 -5.10 22.59
C GLU A 44 -15.78 -6.46 22.23
N ALA A 45 -14.89 -6.60 21.26
CA ALA A 45 -14.23 -7.87 20.97
C ALA A 45 -12.75 -7.83 21.38
N GLN A 46 -12.38 -8.66 22.34
CA GLN A 46 -10.99 -8.88 22.78
C GLN A 46 -10.11 -9.56 21.73
N VAL A 47 -10.68 -9.96 20.58
CA VAL A 47 -9.97 -10.54 19.43
C VAL A 47 -9.99 -9.51 18.32
N GLY A 48 -8.82 -9.07 17.87
CA GLY A 48 -8.71 -8.13 16.75
C GLY A 48 -9.39 -8.68 15.49
N GLU A 49 -9.81 -7.79 14.59
CA GLU A 49 -10.41 -8.20 13.32
C GLU A 49 -9.42 -8.96 12.44
N GLU A 50 -9.93 -9.88 11.61
CA GLU A 50 -9.12 -10.62 10.64
C GLU A 50 -8.39 -9.63 9.73
N LEU A 51 -7.06 -9.73 9.74
CA LEU A 51 -6.17 -8.85 8.99
C LEU A 51 -5.72 -9.50 7.68
N LEU A 52 -5.37 -10.78 7.76
CA LEU A 52 -4.85 -11.54 6.65
C LEU A 52 -5.30 -13.00 6.80
N ALA A 53 -5.79 -13.58 5.73
CA ALA A 53 -6.11 -15.00 5.67
C ALA A 53 -5.84 -15.54 4.27
N TRP A 54 -5.63 -16.83 4.15
CA TRP A 54 -5.68 -17.55 2.88
C TRP A 54 -6.00 -19.03 3.11
N LYS A 55 -6.54 -19.65 2.07
CA LYS A 55 -6.78 -21.08 2.08
C LYS A 55 -5.49 -21.85 1.81
N SER A 56 -4.70 -21.43 0.83
CA SER A 56 -3.46 -22.11 0.49
C SER A 56 -2.43 -21.14 -0.09
N LEU A 57 -1.22 -21.18 0.46
CA LEU A 57 0.00 -20.61 -0.11
C LEU A 57 0.94 -21.74 -0.46
N ASN A 58 1.18 -21.95 -1.75
CA ASN A 58 2.07 -22.97 -2.26
C ASN A 58 3.37 -22.34 -2.74
N LEU A 59 4.51 -22.86 -2.29
CA LEU A 59 5.85 -22.48 -2.69
C LEU A 59 6.52 -23.70 -3.31
N ARG A 60 6.63 -23.72 -4.63
CA ARG A 60 7.24 -24.83 -5.38
C ARG A 60 8.69 -24.50 -5.72
N GLY A 61 9.54 -25.50 -5.64
CA GLY A 61 10.97 -25.38 -5.91
C GLY A 61 11.66 -24.38 -5.00
N LEU A 62 11.26 -24.36 -3.70
CA LEU A 62 11.93 -23.58 -2.68
C LEU A 62 13.38 -24.07 -2.52
N ALA A 63 14.33 -23.17 -2.62
CA ALA A 63 15.74 -23.43 -2.35
C ALA A 63 16.28 -22.35 -1.40
N VAL A 64 16.87 -22.78 -0.31
CA VAL A 64 17.55 -21.89 0.65
C VAL A 64 19.00 -22.36 0.79
N ALA A 65 19.94 -21.45 0.64
CA ALA A 65 21.35 -21.71 0.82
C ALA A 65 21.95 -20.64 1.72
N THR A 66 22.65 -21.09 2.77
CA THR A 66 23.45 -20.23 3.63
C THR A 66 24.83 -20.85 3.85
N ALA A 67 25.87 -20.05 3.79
CA ALA A 67 27.22 -20.48 4.14
C ALA A 67 27.98 -19.32 4.79
N PRO A 68 28.94 -19.61 5.68
CA PRO A 68 29.75 -18.57 6.32
C PRO A 68 30.46 -17.67 5.32
N GLY A 69 30.32 -16.34 5.48
CA GLY A 69 30.96 -15.34 4.63
C GLY A 69 30.32 -15.16 3.24
N THR A 70 29.16 -15.76 2.98
CA THR A 70 28.39 -15.54 1.74
C THR A 70 26.99 -15.03 2.05
N ALA A 71 26.43 -14.22 1.14
CA ALA A 71 25.07 -13.78 1.26
C ALA A 71 24.09 -14.98 1.26
N PRO A 72 23.13 -15.06 2.20
CA PRO A 72 22.07 -16.05 2.14
C PRO A 72 21.26 -15.93 0.86
N ARG A 73 20.93 -17.05 0.23
CA ARG A 73 20.11 -17.07 -0.99
C ARG A 73 18.83 -17.84 -0.75
N VAL A 74 17.70 -17.22 -1.09
CA VAL A 74 16.37 -17.83 -1.08
C VAL A 74 15.81 -17.74 -2.49
N GLU A 75 15.41 -18.86 -3.05
CA GLU A 75 14.80 -18.95 -4.38
C GLU A 75 13.52 -19.75 -4.30
N VAL A 76 12.44 -19.25 -4.91
CA VAL A 76 11.17 -19.95 -5.08
C VAL A 76 10.85 -19.96 -6.56
N LYS A 77 10.69 -21.14 -7.17
CA LYS A 77 10.44 -21.23 -8.63
C LYS A 77 9.03 -20.86 -9.04
N GLU A 78 8.05 -21.11 -8.18
CA GLU A 78 6.64 -20.78 -8.43
C GLU A 78 5.92 -20.57 -7.10
N THR A 79 5.07 -19.54 -7.05
CA THR A 79 4.23 -19.24 -5.89
C THR A 79 2.77 -19.17 -6.33
N SER A 80 1.87 -19.77 -5.55
CA SER A 80 0.43 -19.65 -5.75
C SER A 80 -0.27 -19.33 -4.43
N LEU A 81 -1.04 -18.24 -4.41
CA LEU A 81 -1.86 -17.81 -3.27
C LEU A 81 -3.33 -17.90 -3.67
N VAL A 82 -4.08 -18.72 -2.95
CA VAL A 82 -5.48 -19.08 -3.28
C VAL A 82 -6.42 -18.70 -2.16
N ASP A 83 -7.58 -18.13 -2.52
CA ASP A 83 -8.64 -17.70 -1.61
C ASP A 83 -8.09 -16.82 -0.49
N PHE A 84 -7.36 -15.76 -0.87
CA PHE A 84 -6.75 -14.86 0.10
C PHE A 84 -7.67 -13.71 0.48
N PHE A 85 -7.54 -13.29 1.71
CA PHE A 85 -8.19 -12.12 2.27
C PHE A 85 -7.13 -11.19 2.88
N ALA A 86 -7.27 -9.88 2.64
CA ALA A 86 -6.48 -8.86 3.32
C ALA A 86 -7.38 -7.70 3.74
N ARG A 87 -7.12 -7.14 4.93
CA ARG A 87 -7.79 -5.93 5.41
C ARG A 87 -6.81 -4.78 5.43
N ILE A 88 -7.14 -3.72 4.71
CA ILE A 88 -6.41 -2.46 4.71
C ILE A 88 -7.22 -1.44 5.49
N THR A 89 -6.64 -0.89 6.54
CA THR A 89 -7.34 0.06 7.43
C THR A 89 -6.54 1.34 7.55
N ILE A 90 -7.22 2.48 7.36
CA ILE A 90 -6.74 3.80 7.77
C ILE A 90 -7.39 4.11 9.12
N ASN A 91 -6.59 4.31 10.15
CA ASN A 91 -7.11 4.63 11.48
C ASN A 91 -7.52 6.11 11.60
N GLU A 92 -8.12 6.51 12.72
CA GLU A 92 -8.56 7.89 12.97
C GLU A 92 -7.43 8.93 12.92
N ALA A 93 -6.18 8.52 13.09
CA ALA A 93 -4.99 9.36 12.94
C ALA A 93 -4.44 9.41 11.50
N GLY A 94 -5.11 8.78 10.53
CA GLY A 94 -4.70 8.74 9.13
C GLY A 94 -3.54 7.78 8.84
N ARG A 95 -3.22 6.83 9.75
CA ARG A 95 -2.16 5.83 9.55
C ARG A 95 -2.72 4.55 8.95
N ILE A 96 -1.98 3.98 8.00
CA ILE A 96 -2.33 2.71 7.34
C ILE A 96 -1.74 1.55 8.14
N ASN A 97 -2.52 0.49 8.40
CA ASN A 97 -2.10 -0.70 9.12
C ASN A 97 -0.95 -1.47 8.45
N LEU A 98 -0.81 -1.42 7.13
CA LEU A 98 0.29 -2.05 6.38
C LEU A 98 1.67 -1.53 6.80
N SER A 99 1.78 -0.27 7.23
CA SER A 99 3.03 0.32 7.68
C SER A 99 3.61 -0.37 8.92
N ASP A 100 2.79 -1.07 9.70
CA ASP A 100 3.22 -1.78 10.90
C ASP A 100 3.56 -3.25 10.62
N ILE A 101 3.03 -3.83 9.55
CA ILE A 101 3.38 -5.20 9.11
C ILE A 101 4.80 -5.24 8.52
N ALA A 102 5.23 -4.16 7.86
CA ALA A 102 6.54 -4.07 7.22
C ALA A 102 7.69 -3.77 8.20
N LYS A 103 7.41 -3.48 9.47
CA LYS A 103 8.44 -3.19 10.47
C LYS A 103 9.08 -4.48 10.97
N THR A 104 10.41 -4.48 11.04
CA THR A 104 11.14 -5.54 11.75
C THR A 104 10.80 -5.51 13.25
N PRO A 105 10.93 -6.63 13.97
CA PRO A 105 10.68 -6.66 15.43
C PRO A 105 11.44 -5.59 16.22
N ALA A 106 12.64 -5.23 15.79
CA ALA A 106 13.44 -4.16 16.39
C ALA A 106 12.86 -2.76 16.15
N GLU A 107 12.37 -2.48 14.94
CA GLU A 107 11.72 -1.21 14.60
C GLU A 107 10.35 -1.07 15.27
N ALA A 108 9.62 -2.18 15.43
CA ALA A 108 8.36 -2.20 16.16
C ALA A 108 8.56 -1.90 17.66
N GLN A 109 9.62 -2.42 18.30
CA GLN A 109 9.98 -2.11 19.68
C GLN A 109 10.44 -0.67 19.85
N ALA A 110 11.22 -0.11 18.93
CA ALA A 110 11.65 1.29 18.96
C ALA A 110 10.46 2.25 18.79
N ALA A 111 9.51 1.94 17.91
CA ALA A 111 8.31 2.74 17.70
C ALA A 111 7.39 2.73 18.95
N ASN A 112 7.25 1.58 19.62
CA ASN A 112 6.49 1.46 20.86
C ASN A 112 7.16 2.21 22.03
N ALA A 113 8.49 2.19 22.12
CA ALA A 113 9.24 2.95 23.13
C ALA A 113 9.12 4.47 22.92
N ALA A 114 9.18 4.94 21.66
CA ALA A 114 8.98 6.35 21.31
C ALA A 114 7.55 6.83 21.62
N SER A 115 6.54 5.99 21.35
CA SER A 115 5.14 6.30 21.65
C SER A 115 4.85 6.37 23.16
N ALA A 116 5.49 5.50 23.95
CA ALA A 116 5.41 5.52 25.42
C ALA A 116 6.09 6.76 26.03
N ALA A 117 7.23 7.18 25.45
CA ALA A 117 7.94 8.39 25.89
C ALA A 117 7.16 9.68 25.58
N ALA A 118 6.42 9.73 24.47
CA ALA A 118 5.58 10.88 24.11
C ALA A 118 4.35 11.02 25.02
N SER A 119 3.86 9.91 25.60
CA SER A 119 2.71 9.91 26.51
C SER A 119 3.04 10.38 27.93
N THR A 120 4.33 10.47 28.32
CA THR A 120 4.78 10.89 29.64
C THR A 120 5.27 12.34 29.72
N ALA A 121 5.37 13.05 28.58
CA ALA A 121 5.72 14.45 28.52
C ALA A 121 4.47 15.33 28.66
N GLY A 122 4.15 15.74 29.89
CA GLY A 122 3.17 16.78 30.17
C GLY A 122 3.65 18.16 29.68
N PRO A 123 2.75 19.15 29.52
CA PRO A 123 3.08 20.44 28.94
C PRO A 123 4.02 21.25 29.82
N THR A 124 5.27 21.37 29.45
CA THR A 124 6.23 22.30 30.04
C THR A 124 6.22 23.62 29.27
N ALA A 125 6.08 24.72 30.00
CA ALA A 125 6.02 26.09 29.51
C ALA A 125 7.30 26.53 28.76
N PRO A 126 7.21 27.53 27.87
CA PRO A 126 8.34 27.95 27.02
C PRO A 126 9.37 28.77 27.82
N ALA A 127 10.65 28.38 27.73
CA ALA A 127 11.79 29.18 28.15
C ALA A 127 12.36 30.01 26.99
N PRO A 128 13.02 31.18 27.28
CA PRO A 128 13.29 32.19 26.27
C PRO A 128 14.46 31.83 25.33
N ALA A 129 14.32 32.29 24.11
CA ALA A 129 15.27 32.12 23.02
C ALA A 129 16.61 32.80 23.28
N THR A 130 17.69 32.04 23.20
CA THR A 130 19.06 32.57 23.01
C THR A 130 19.46 32.36 21.54
N THR A 131 19.77 33.47 20.89
CA THR A 131 20.27 33.55 19.52
C THR A 131 21.68 32.95 19.46
N ALA A 132 21.84 31.84 18.69
CA ALA A 132 23.13 31.32 18.29
C ALA A 132 23.26 31.41 16.78
N SER A 133 24.36 32.06 16.38
CA SER A 133 24.79 32.34 15.01
C SER A 133 24.87 31.09 14.14
N ALA A 134 24.28 31.15 12.94
CA ALA A 134 24.32 30.11 11.94
C ALA A 134 25.70 30.00 11.29
N ALA A 135 26.32 28.84 11.39
CA ALA A 135 27.38 28.39 10.47
C ALA A 135 26.74 27.75 9.24
N PRO A 136 27.32 27.86 8.04
CA PRO A 136 26.70 27.36 6.80
C PRO A 136 26.62 25.83 6.82
N ALA A 137 25.40 25.33 6.65
CA ALA A 137 25.13 23.89 6.53
C ALA A 137 25.80 23.34 5.26
N ALA A 138 26.67 22.36 5.45
CA ALA A 138 27.21 21.55 4.37
C ALA A 138 26.03 20.76 3.76
N THR A 139 25.89 20.87 2.45
CA THR A 139 24.97 20.09 1.63
C THR A 139 25.23 18.59 1.89
N PRO A 140 24.22 17.79 2.29
CA PRO A 140 24.45 16.35 2.39
C PRO A 140 24.62 15.78 0.98
N THR A 141 25.84 15.46 0.63
CA THR A 141 26.14 14.61 -0.51
C THR A 141 25.43 13.29 -0.26
N ALA A 142 24.49 12.94 -1.11
CA ALA A 142 23.81 11.64 -1.06
C ALA A 142 24.89 10.54 -1.16
N ALA A 143 25.23 9.96 0.00
CA ALA A 143 26.05 8.77 0.04
C ALA A 143 25.26 7.67 -0.68
N VAL A 144 25.75 7.23 -1.83
CA VAL A 144 25.31 6.00 -2.47
C VAL A 144 25.49 4.91 -1.41
N ALA A 145 24.41 4.42 -0.86
CA ALA A 145 24.45 3.34 0.12
C ALA A 145 25.15 2.16 -0.57
N GLN A 146 26.37 1.86 -0.13
CA GLN A 146 27.08 0.68 -0.59
C GLN A 146 26.25 -0.52 -0.19
N ALA A 147 25.82 -1.31 -1.18
CA ALA A 147 25.06 -2.54 -0.94
C ALA A 147 25.90 -3.43 0.01
N ASP A 148 25.29 -3.86 1.11
CA ASP A 148 25.91 -4.81 2.03
C ASP A 148 26.21 -6.10 1.25
N PRO A 149 27.48 -6.52 1.10
CA PRO A 149 27.83 -7.71 0.32
C PRO A 149 27.27 -9.01 0.94
N LEU A 150 26.76 -8.96 2.17
CA LEU A 150 26.10 -10.07 2.86
C LEU A 150 24.58 -9.94 2.91
N ALA A 151 23.99 -8.93 2.22
CA ALA A 151 22.55 -8.79 2.15
C ALA A 151 21.92 -10.04 1.52
N PRO A 152 20.83 -10.57 2.10
CA PRO A 152 20.16 -11.75 1.56
C PRO A 152 19.66 -11.54 0.13
N VAL A 153 19.96 -12.49 -0.74
CA VAL A 153 19.44 -12.53 -2.10
C VAL A 153 18.14 -13.32 -2.11
N VAL A 154 17.07 -12.71 -2.55
CA VAL A 154 15.73 -13.33 -2.63
C VAL A 154 15.25 -13.27 -4.07
N VAL A 155 14.92 -14.43 -4.64
CA VAL A 155 14.39 -14.57 -6.00
C VAL A 155 13.04 -15.29 -5.94
N PHE A 156 12.01 -14.66 -6.46
CA PHE A 156 10.72 -15.30 -6.69
C PHE A 156 10.50 -15.50 -8.19
N GLY A 157 10.16 -16.71 -8.57
CA GLY A 157 9.55 -17.04 -9.85
C GLY A 157 8.13 -16.46 -9.93
N PRO A 158 7.35 -16.81 -10.98
CA PRO A 158 6.01 -16.29 -11.15
C PRO A 158 5.14 -16.52 -9.90
N VAL A 159 4.41 -15.48 -9.52
CA VAL A 159 3.41 -15.51 -8.45
C VAL A 159 2.03 -15.47 -9.06
N SER A 160 1.18 -16.44 -8.73
CA SER A 160 -0.23 -16.48 -9.13
C SER A 160 -1.13 -16.15 -7.94
N LEU A 161 -2.08 -15.24 -8.15
CA LEU A 161 -3.11 -14.84 -7.22
C LEU A 161 -4.45 -15.36 -7.72
N VAL A 162 -5.20 -16.07 -6.90
CA VAL A 162 -6.47 -16.68 -7.29
C VAL A 162 -7.54 -16.39 -6.27
N ASN A 163 -8.64 -15.78 -6.72
CA ASN A 163 -9.85 -15.52 -5.94
C ASN A 163 -9.58 -14.78 -4.63
N GLY A 164 -8.93 -13.63 -4.71
CA GLY A 164 -8.63 -12.80 -3.55
C GLY A 164 -9.75 -11.82 -3.21
N LYS A 165 -9.77 -11.42 -1.95
CA LYS A 165 -10.62 -10.36 -1.42
C LYS A 165 -9.80 -9.37 -0.61
N VAL A 166 -10.00 -8.07 -0.84
CA VAL A 166 -9.40 -7.01 -0.03
C VAL A 166 -10.51 -6.11 0.50
N LEU A 167 -10.60 -5.99 1.81
CA LEU A 167 -11.49 -5.05 2.46
C LEU A 167 -10.70 -3.82 2.88
N PHE A 168 -11.09 -2.68 2.34
CA PHE A 168 -10.56 -1.37 2.72
C PHE A 168 -11.50 -0.70 3.73
N SER A 169 -10.98 -0.12 4.80
CA SER A 169 -11.75 0.64 5.78
C SER A 169 -11.03 1.94 6.14
N ASP A 170 -11.72 3.06 6.02
CA ASP A 170 -11.21 4.39 6.35
C ASP A 170 -11.96 4.97 7.55
N PHE A 171 -11.31 4.97 8.72
CA PHE A 171 -11.83 5.55 9.96
C PHE A 171 -11.43 7.02 10.15
N PHE A 172 -10.53 7.55 9.30
CA PHE A 172 -10.18 8.98 9.30
C PHE A 172 -11.31 9.86 8.75
N ILE A 173 -12.17 9.28 7.89
CA ILE A 173 -13.36 9.93 7.34
C ILE A 173 -14.56 9.64 8.26
N LYS A 174 -15.40 10.65 8.48
CA LYS A 174 -16.66 10.49 9.21
C LYS A 174 -17.84 10.95 8.33
N PRO A 175 -18.90 10.12 8.19
CA PRO A 175 -19.01 8.73 8.65
C PRO A 175 -17.90 7.86 8.02
N ASN A 176 -17.61 6.71 8.65
CA ASN A 176 -16.56 5.82 8.15
C ASN A 176 -16.88 5.30 6.74
N TYR A 177 -15.84 5.08 5.95
CA TYR A 177 -15.96 4.49 4.62
C TYR A 177 -15.36 3.08 4.60
N SER A 178 -15.99 2.19 3.87
CA SER A 178 -15.42 0.86 3.56
C SER A 178 -15.67 0.52 2.10
N ALA A 179 -14.70 -0.14 1.49
CA ALA A 179 -14.78 -0.65 0.12
C ALA A 179 -14.37 -2.12 0.06
N ASP A 180 -15.04 -2.87 -0.80
CA ASP A 180 -14.80 -4.29 -1.04
C ASP A 180 -14.19 -4.48 -2.42
N LEU A 181 -12.98 -5.07 -2.48
CA LEU A 181 -12.37 -5.56 -3.70
C LEU A 181 -12.46 -7.09 -3.68
N SER A 182 -13.07 -7.67 -4.68
CA SER A 182 -13.36 -9.11 -4.74
C SER A 182 -12.96 -9.74 -6.05
N GLU A 183 -13.00 -11.07 -6.12
CA GLU A 183 -12.64 -11.86 -7.30
C GLU A 183 -11.22 -11.50 -7.83
N LEU A 184 -10.32 -11.07 -6.94
CA LEU A 184 -8.98 -10.65 -7.33
C LEU A 184 -8.19 -11.85 -7.86
N THR A 185 -7.82 -11.80 -9.11
CA THR A 185 -7.03 -12.82 -9.79
C THR A 185 -5.95 -12.15 -10.62
N GLY A 186 -4.73 -12.67 -10.56
CA GLY A 186 -3.63 -12.04 -11.26
C GLY A 186 -2.34 -12.82 -11.25
N LYS A 187 -1.33 -12.21 -11.84
CA LYS A 187 0.02 -12.77 -11.96
C LYS A 187 1.05 -11.67 -11.79
N LEU A 188 2.14 -12.02 -11.16
CA LEU A 188 3.36 -11.23 -11.13
C LEU A 188 4.49 -12.11 -11.68
N SER A 189 5.27 -11.63 -12.64
CA SER A 189 6.38 -12.40 -13.21
C SER A 189 7.54 -12.49 -12.21
N THR A 190 8.63 -13.11 -12.61
CA THR A 190 9.83 -13.28 -11.76
C THR A 190 10.41 -11.94 -11.31
N PHE A 191 10.78 -11.84 -10.04
CA PHE A 191 11.44 -10.68 -9.44
C PHE A 191 12.52 -11.09 -8.44
N SER A 192 13.46 -10.19 -8.19
CA SER A 192 14.61 -10.43 -7.31
C SER A 192 14.94 -9.21 -6.47
N SER A 193 15.53 -9.43 -5.29
CA SER A 193 16.14 -8.36 -4.51
C SER A 193 17.48 -7.88 -5.10
N GLU A 194 18.07 -8.65 -6.03
CA GLU A 194 19.29 -8.23 -6.72
C GLU A 194 18.98 -7.15 -7.77
N ALA A 195 19.74 -6.08 -7.76
CA ALA A 195 19.72 -5.09 -8.82
C ALA A 195 20.51 -5.59 -10.05
N SER A 196 19.93 -5.50 -11.23
CA SER A 196 20.65 -5.81 -12.48
C SER A 196 21.17 -4.52 -13.08
N GLY A 197 22.50 -4.38 -13.16
CA GLY A 197 23.11 -3.16 -13.69
C GLY A 197 22.89 -1.90 -12.84
N GLY A 198 22.61 -2.04 -11.55
CA GLY A 198 22.39 -0.92 -10.62
C GLY A 198 20.91 -0.49 -10.52
N GLU A 199 20.01 -1.06 -11.33
CA GLU A 199 18.57 -0.81 -11.26
C GLU A 199 17.80 -2.08 -10.86
N PRO A 200 16.69 -1.93 -10.08
CA PRO A 200 15.85 -3.07 -9.73
C PRO A 200 15.17 -3.64 -10.98
N ALA A 201 15.30 -4.94 -11.22
CA ALA A 201 14.56 -5.63 -12.26
C ALA A 201 13.06 -5.61 -11.92
N LEU A 202 12.23 -5.02 -12.80
CA LEU A 202 10.79 -4.93 -12.61
C LEU A 202 10.09 -6.16 -13.19
N ALA A 203 9.18 -6.75 -12.41
CA ALA A 203 8.31 -7.84 -12.83
C ALA A 203 7.03 -7.30 -13.47
N ASP A 204 6.51 -8.01 -14.46
CA ASP A 204 5.22 -7.71 -15.08
C ASP A 204 4.08 -8.11 -14.13
N LEU A 205 3.16 -7.17 -13.91
CA LEU A 205 1.95 -7.34 -13.10
C LEU A 205 0.71 -7.34 -13.99
N GLU A 206 -0.15 -8.30 -13.78
CA GLU A 206 -1.54 -8.33 -14.25
C GLU A 206 -2.44 -8.69 -13.08
N LEU A 207 -3.43 -7.86 -12.77
CA LEU A 207 -4.42 -8.10 -11.73
C LEU A 207 -5.79 -7.65 -12.24
N ARG A 208 -6.81 -8.47 -12.02
CA ARG A 208 -8.20 -8.18 -12.33
C ARG A 208 -9.08 -8.53 -11.16
N GLY A 209 -10.23 -7.86 -11.07
CA GLY A 209 -11.22 -8.11 -10.03
C GLY A 209 -12.42 -7.20 -10.14
N ARG A 210 -13.12 -7.04 -9.03
CA ARG A 210 -14.28 -6.17 -8.88
C ARG A 210 -14.11 -5.24 -7.70
N ALA A 211 -14.65 -4.03 -7.82
CA ALA A 211 -14.80 -3.11 -6.71
C ALA A 211 -16.29 -2.91 -6.41
N GLU A 212 -16.68 -2.94 -5.13
CA GLU A 212 -18.08 -2.78 -4.68
C GLU A 212 -19.04 -3.74 -5.42
N GLY A 213 -18.62 -4.96 -5.68
CA GLY A 213 -19.39 -6.02 -6.32
C GLY A 213 -19.68 -5.83 -7.82
N SER A 214 -19.74 -4.60 -8.34
CA SER A 214 -20.20 -4.32 -9.72
C SER A 214 -19.13 -3.72 -10.63
N ALA A 215 -18.30 -2.81 -10.11
CA ALA A 215 -17.30 -2.13 -10.91
C ALA A 215 -16.15 -3.07 -11.30
N SER A 216 -15.74 -3.05 -12.57
CA SER A 216 -14.56 -3.82 -12.98
C SER A 216 -13.27 -3.10 -12.55
N LEU A 217 -12.31 -3.89 -12.08
CA LEU A 217 -10.96 -3.44 -11.72
C LEU A 217 -9.93 -4.18 -12.58
N GLU A 218 -9.02 -3.44 -13.18
CA GLU A 218 -7.85 -3.97 -13.87
C GLU A 218 -6.60 -3.17 -13.46
N VAL A 219 -5.53 -3.87 -13.10
CA VAL A 219 -4.22 -3.27 -12.80
C VAL A 219 -3.18 -4.02 -13.62
N THR A 220 -2.41 -3.27 -14.41
CA THR A 220 -1.33 -3.80 -15.24
C THR A 220 -0.10 -2.93 -15.10
N GLY A 221 1.06 -3.48 -15.39
CA GLY A 221 2.31 -2.70 -15.39
C GLY A 221 3.49 -3.48 -14.90
N LYS A 222 4.42 -2.78 -14.26
CA LYS A 222 5.68 -3.35 -13.79
C LYS A 222 5.98 -2.87 -12.37
N LEU A 223 6.42 -3.79 -11.52
CA LEU A 223 6.92 -3.42 -10.19
C LEU A 223 7.95 -4.43 -9.70
N ASN A 224 8.74 -4.03 -8.72
CA ASN A 224 9.53 -4.98 -7.93
C ASN A 224 9.17 -4.81 -6.46
N PRO A 225 8.47 -5.79 -5.84
CA PRO A 225 8.06 -5.71 -4.44
C PRO A 225 9.24 -5.69 -3.45
N LEU A 226 10.42 -6.17 -3.88
CA LEU A 226 11.63 -6.24 -3.05
C LEU A 226 12.57 -5.05 -3.26
N ALA A 227 12.29 -4.17 -4.23
CA ALA A 227 13.14 -3.02 -4.50
C ALA A 227 13.12 -2.01 -3.34
N LYS A 228 14.30 -1.53 -2.98
CA LYS A 228 14.49 -0.46 -2.00
C LYS A 228 15.47 0.57 -2.59
N PRO A 229 15.02 1.77 -2.91
CA PRO A 229 13.65 2.27 -2.83
C PRO A 229 12.67 1.61 -3.81
N LEU A 230 11.37 1.76 -3.54
CA LEU A 230 10.32 1.24 -4.41
C LEU A 230 10.45 1.77 -5.84
N ALA A 231 10.30 0.88 -6.82
CA ALA A 231 10.23 1.23 -8.23
C ALA A 231 9.02 0.54 -8.87
N LEU A 232 8.20 1.30 -9.59
CA LEU A 232 7.01 0.78 -10.28
C LEU A 232 6.59 1.68 -11.45
N ASP A 233 5.88 1.07 -12.41
CA ASP A 233 5.15 1.73 -13.49
C ASP A 233 3.83 0.97 -13.67
N ILE A 234 2.75 1.48 -13.09
CA ILE A 234 1.47 0.76 -12.95
C ILE A 234 0.35 1.58 -13.57
N THR A 235 -0.48 0.92 -14.36
CA THR A 235 -1.74 1.44 -14.89
C THR A 235 -2.89 0.73 -14.19
N GLY A 236 -3.81 1.50 -13.61
CA GLY A 236 -5.05 1.00 -13.03
C GLY A 236 -6.27 1.52 -13.80
N LYS A 237 -7.28 0.66 -13.94
CA LYS A 237 -8.56 1.01 -14.55
C LYS A 237 -9.69 0.53 -13.66
N VAL A 238 -10.63 1.42 -13.39
CA VAL A 238 -11.90 1.11 -12.75
C VAL A 238 -13.01 1.57 -13.66
N ARG A 239 -14.07 0.77 -13.82
CA ARG A 239 -15.21 1.11 -14.67
C ARG A 239 -16.51 0.97 -13.90
N ASP A 240 -17.35 1.99 -14.05
CA ASP A 240 -18.72 1.99 -13.56
C ASP A 240 -18.87 1.80 -12.04
N LEU A 241 -17.93 2.35 -11.26
CA LEU A 241 -18.04 2.38 -9.80
C LEU A 241 -19.20 3.30 -9.39
N GLU A 242 -20.13 2.80 -8.59
CA GLU A 242 -21.21 3.59 -8.02
C GLU A 242 -20.64 4.65 -7.07
N LEU A 243 -21.09 5.91 -7.24
CA LEU A 243 -20.59 7.04 -6.44
C LEU A 243 -21.27 7.19 -5.07
N PRO A 244 -22.54 6.82 -4.83
CA PRO A 244 -23.21 7.00 -3.54
C PRO A 244 -22.44 6.44 -2.34
N PRO A 245 -21.73 5.28 -2.40
CA PRO A 245 -20.89 4.80 -1.31
C PRO A 245 -19.76 5.76 -0.92
N LEU A 246 -19.31 6.63 -1.83
CA LEU A 246 -18.27 7.64 -1.56
C LEU A 246 -18.82 8.92 -0.87
N THR A 247 -20.09 8.94 -0.48
CA THR A 247 -20.73 10.04 0.25
C THR A 247 -19.92 10.51 1.48
N PRO A 248 -19.30 9.65 2.31
CA PRO A 248 -18.47 10.11 3.43
C PRO A 248 -17.38 11.11 3.03
N TYR A 249 -16.73 10.88 1.89
CA TYR A 249 -15.73 11.80 1.37
C TYR A 249 -16.34 13.12 0.87
N SER A 250 -17.44 13.04 0.11
CA SER A 250 -18.09 14.23 -0.41
C SER A 250 -18.68 15.11 0.70
N VAL A 251 -19.23 14.52 1.76
CA VAL A 251 -19.69 15.26 2.95
C VAL A 251 -18.52 15.96 3.63
N LYS A 252 -17.41 15.26 3.86
CA LYS A 252 -16.24 15.87 4.53
C LYS A 252 -15.63 17.03 3.76
N TYR A 253 -15.50 16.89 2.43
CA TYR A 253 -14.77 17.86 1.62
C TYR A 253 -15.64 18.88 0.90
N ALA A 254 -16.89 18.54 0.60
CA ALA A 254 -17.80 19.38 -0.17
C ALA A 254 -19.11 19.72 0.55
N GLY A 255 -19.44 19.03 1.65
CA GLY A 255 -20.60 19.30 2.47
C GLY A 255 -21.91 18.69 1.95
N HIS A 256 -21.84 17.84 0.95
CA HIS A 256 -23.00 17.25 0.29
C HIS A 256 -22.85 15.73 0.16
N GLY A 257 -23.96 14.99 0.32
CA GLY A 257 -24.02 13.58 -0.03
C GLY A 257 -24.13 13.38 -1.54
N ILE A 258 -23.71 12.24 -2.04
CA ILE A 258 -23.90 11.85 -3.44
C ILE A 258 -25.14 10.99 -3.54
N GLU A 259 -26.12 11.44 -4.33
CA GLU A 259 -27.37 10.70 -4.55
C GLU A 259 -27.23 9.65 -5.64
N ARG A 260 -26.51 9.97 -6.71
CA ARG A 260 -26.28 9.06 -7.84
C ARG A 260 -25.08 9.48 -8.65
N GLY A 261 -24.65 8.56 -9.48
CA GLY A 261 -23.59 8.73 -10.46
C GLY A 261 -22.65 7.54 -10.48
N LYS A 262 -21.89 7.44 -11.56
CA LYS A 262 -20.87 6.43 -11.75
C LYS A 262 -19.52 7.05 -12.04
N LEU A 263 -18.46 6.44 -11.51
CA LEU A 263 -17.06 6.80 -11.76
C LEU A 263 -16.40 5.74 -12.62
N SER A 264 -15.80 6.18 -13.71
CA SER A 264 -14.75 5.43 -14.40
C SER A 264 -13.42 6.16 -14.26
N MET A 265 -12.35 5.42 -14.01
CA MET A 265 -11.05 5.98 -13.71
C MET A 265 -9.95 5.24 -14.46
N ASP A 266 -9.06 6.00 -15.08
CA ASP A 266 -7.78 5.52 -15.63
C ASP A 266 -6.65 6.23 -14.88
N VAL A 267 -5.79 5.46 -14.24
CA VAL A 267 -4.64 6.00 -13.51
C VAL A 267 -3.35 5.38 -14.03
N ASN A 268 -2.31 6.19 -14.10
CA ASN A 268 -0.95 5.70 -14.32
C ASN A 268 -0.05 6.29 -13.24
N TYR A 269 0.68 5.42 -12.54
CA TYR A 269 1.63 5.79 -11.48
C TYR A 269 3.00 5.24 -11.81
N LYS A 270 3.97 6.14 -11.92
CA LYS A 270 5.38 5.80 -12.14
C LYS A 270 6.22 6.33 -10.98
N VAL A 271 6.92 5.42 -10.31
CA VAL A 271 7.88 5.72 -9.26
C VAL A 271 9.25 5.24 -9.70
N LEU A 272 10.20 6.17 -9.75
CA LEU A 272 11.59 5.89 -10.10
C LEU A 272 12.40 5.50 -8.86
N PRO A 273 13.55 4.81 -9.02
CA PRO A 273 14.42 4.43 -7.90
C PRO A 273 14.93 5.62 -7.07
N ASN A 274 14.96 6.83 -7.60
CA ASN A 274 15.29 8.04 -6.87
C ASN A 274 14.12 8.61 -6.04
N GLY A 275 12.96 7.93 -6.02
CA GLY A 275 11.77 8.35 -5.30
C GLY A 275 10.91 9.38 -6.02
N GLN A 276 11.26 9.77 -7.25
CA GLN A 276 10.39 10.64 -8.04
C GLN A 276 9.11 9.91 -8.44
N LEU A 277 7.96 10.53 -8.15
CA LEU A 277 6.63 10.09 -8.52
C LEU A 277 6.08 10.98 -9.64
N THR A 278 5.57 10.35 -10.68
CA THR A 278 4.73 10.97 -11.70
C THR A 278 3.46 10.17 -11.82
N ALA A 279 2.30 10.83 -11.80
CA ALA A 279 1.02 10.17 -11.96
C ALA A 279 0.08 10.98 -12.86
N SER A 280 -0.76 10.27 -13.60
CA SER A 280 -1.89 10.80 -14.36
C SER A 280 -3.15 10.10 -13.87
N ASN A 281 -4.21 10.88 -13.60
CA ASN A 281 -5.48 10.36 -13.12
C ASN A 281 -6.59 10.97 -13.97
N ARG A 282 -7.15 10.20 -14.88
CA ARG A 282 -8.34 10.58 -15.62
C ARG A 282 -9.57 10.01 -14.95
N LEU A 283 -10.48 10.89 -14.54
CA LEU A 283 -11.73 10.54 -13.89
C LEU A 283 -12.91 10.96 -14.78
N VAL A 284 -13.76 10.01 -15.10
CA VAL A 284 -14.99 10.24 -15.85
C VAL A 284 -16.18 9.98 -14.93
N LEU A 285 -16.91 11.04 -14.61
CA LEU A 285 -18.09 10.99 -13.74
C LEU A 285 -19.34 11.07 -14.62
N ASN A 286 -20.15 10.03 -14.58
CA ASN A 286 -21.41 9.96 -15.34
C ASN A 286 -22.58 10.27 -14.43
N GLN A 287 -23.42 11.25 -14.81
CA GLN A 287 -24.68 11.59 -14.13
C GLN A 287 -24.52 11.88 -12.64
N LEU A 288 -23.39 12.51 -12.24
CA LEU A 288 -23.13 12.88 -10.85
C LEU A 288 -24.23 13.85 -10.36
N THR A 289 -24.89 13.48 -9.28
CA THR A 289 -25.89 14.30 -8.62
C THR A 289 -25.61 14.34 -7.13
N PHE A 290 -25.51 15.55 -6.60
CA PHE A 290 -25.39 15.80 -5.18
C PHE A 290 -26.76 16.09 -4.55
N GLY A 291 -26.97 15.61 -3.34
CA GLY A 291 -28.12 15.94 -2.50
C GLY A 291 -28.03 17.33 -1.87
N GLU A 292 -28.90 17.58 -0.91
CA GLU A 292 -28.88 18.81 -0.13
C GLU A 292 -27.63 18.88 0.78
N PRO A 293 -27.24 20.10 1.21
CA PRO A 293 -26.18 20.27 2.18
C PRO A 293 -26.42 19.45 3.45
N VAL A 294 -25.39 18.78 3.93
CA VAL A 294 -25.46 18.00 5.18
C VAL A 294 -25.21 18.93 6.35
N GLU A 295 -26.14 19.01 7.29
CA GLU A 295 -26.01 19.83 8.49
C GLU A 295 -24.80 19.39 9.34
N GLY A 296 -24.00 20.37 9.78
CA GLY A 296 -22.78 20.11 10.55
C GLY A 296 -21.58 19.64 9.72
N ALA A 297 -21.67 19.59 8.41
CA ALA A 297 -20.51 19.31 7.56
C ALA A 297 -19.46 20.44 7.72
N PRO A 298 -18.15 20.10 7.74
CA PRO A 298 -17.10 21.08 7.97
C PRO A 298 -16.93 22.09 6.82
N ASN A 299 -17.40 21.76 5.64
CA ASN A 299 -17.35 22.57 4.44
C ASN A 299 -18.72 22.56 3.75
N SER A 300 -19.02 23.61 2.99
CA SER A 300 -20.17 23.65 2.09
C SER A 300 -19.76 24.36 0.81
N LEU A 301 -19.53 23.59 -0.23
CA LEU A 301 -19.13 24.10 -1.54
C LEU A 301 -20.37 24.19 -2.46
N PRO A 302 -20.37 25.10 -3.45
CA PRO A 302 -21.46 25.22 -4.42
C PRO A 302 -21.39 24.08 -5.46
N VAL A 303 -21.50 22.81 -5.00
CA VAL A 303 -21.29 21.62 -5.85
C VAL A 303 -22.28 21.52 -7.01
N LYS A 304 -23.54 21.97 -6.82
CA LYS A 304 -24.55 21.99 -7.89
C LYS A 304 -24.12 22.91 -9.03
N LEU A 305 -23.49 24.07 -8.70
CA LEU A 305 -22.95 24.98 -9.69
C LEU A 305 -21.71 24.38 -10.38
N ALA A 306 -20.82 23.75 -9.60
CA ALA A 306 -19.63 23.12 -10.15
C ALA A 306 -19.99 22.01 -11.14
N VAL A 307 -20.94 21.13 -10.80
CA VAL A 307 -21.45 20.10 -11.72
C VAL A 307 -22.04 20.73 -12.97
N ALA A 308 -22.86 21.80 -12.83
CA ALA A 308 -23.47 22.47 -13.98
C ALA A 308 -22.45 23.13 -14.94
N LEU A 309 -21.27 23.54 -14.41
CA LEU A 309 -20.21 24.15 -15.22
C LEU A 309 -19.30 23.09 -15.87
N LEU A 310 -19.08 21.95 -15.20
CA LEU A 310 -18.14 20.93 -15.65
C LEU A 310 -18.79 19.85 -16.52
N ALA A 311 -20.08 19.59 -16.31
CA ALA A 311 -20.78 18.55 -17.06
C ALA A 311 -21.06 18.99 -18.50
N ASP A 312 -20.83 18.07 -19.42
CA ASP A 312 -21.26 18.23 -20.81
C ASP A 312 -22.77 18.05 -20.96
N ARG A 313 -23.26 18.10 -22.21
CA ARG A 313 -24.70 17.96 -22.52
C ARG A 313 -25.27 16.58 -22.17
N GLN A 314 -24.42 15.58 -22.03
CA GLN A 314 -24.76 14.23 -21.64
C GLN A 314 -24.66 14.01 -20.12
N GLY A 315 -24.29 15.03 -19.35
CA GLY A 315 -24.08 14.95 -17.90
C GLY A 315 -22.80 14.22 -17.52
N VAL A 316 -21.81 14.24 -18.41
CA VAL A 316 -20.47 13.64 -18.19
C VAL A 316 -19.48 14.73 -17.78
N ILE A 317 -18.74 14.49 -16.72
CA ILE A 317 -17.60 15.29 -16.28
C ILE A 317 -16.34 14.48 -16.51
N ASP A 318 -15.41 14.99 -17.32
CA ASP A 318 -14.13 14.35 -17.62
C ASP A 318 -12.99 15.22 -17.06
N LEU A 319 -12.26 14.69 -16.09
CA LEU A 319 -11.19 15.41 -15.39
C LEU A 319 -9.86 14.68 -15.59
N ASP A 320 -8.82 15.44 -15.91
CA ASP A 320 -7.44 14.95 -15.94
C ASP A 320 -6.62 15.63 -14.82
N LEU A 321 -6.14 14.83 -13.88
CA LEU A 321 -5.48 15.29 -12.65
C LEU A 321 -4.04 14.75 -12.61
N PRO A 322 -3.08 15.48 -13.20
CA PRO A 322 -1.67 15.09 -13.10
C PRO A 322 -1.12 15.36 -11.69
N ILE A 323 -0.33 14.43 -11.18
CA ILE A 323 0.38 14.56 -9.90
C ILE A 323 1.86 14.31 -10.14
N SER A 324 2.71 15.15 -9.56
CA SER A 324 4.15 14.96 -9.56
C SER A 324 4.75 15.36 -8.21
N GLY A 325 5.80 14.66 -7.80
CA GLY A 325 6.47 14.95 -6.54
C GLY A 325 7.57 13.95 -6.22
N SER A 326 8.03 13.94 -4.99
CA SER A 326 9.02 12.98 -4.50
C SER A 326 8.53 12.29 -3.24
N LEU A 327 8.59 10.95 -3.22
CA LEU A 327 8.27 10.14 -2.03
C LEU A 327 9.29 10.36 -0.90
N ASN A 328 10.45 10.92 -1.22
CA ASN A 328 11.49 11.27 -0.25
C ASN A 328 11.25 12.63 0.43
N ASP A 329 10.27 13.42 -0.07
CA ASP A 329 9.88 14.68 0.54
C ASP A 329 8.89 14.43 1.70
N PRO A 330 9.27 14.75 2.96
CA PRO A 330 8.38 14.54 4.11
C PRO A 330 7.09 15.37 4.05
N GLN A 331 7.08 16.44 3.26
CA GLN A 331 5.92 17.30 3.07
C GLN A 331 5.02 16.85 1.90
N PHE A 332 5.52 15.95 1.07
CA PHE A 332 4.74 15.41 -0.04
C PHE A 332 3.61 14.52 0.47
N ARG A 333 2.38 15.01 0.33
CA ARG A 333 1.16 14.29 0.69
C ARG A 333 0.21 14.31 -0.51
N ILE A 334 -0.13 13.13 -1.00
CA ILE A 334 -0.99 12.97 -2.19
C ILE A 334 -2.38 13.61 -1.98
N GLY A 335 -2.98 13.44 -0.80
CA GLY A 335 -4.31 13.97 -0.50
C GLY A 335 -4.46 15.49 -0.67
N PRO A 336 -3.61 16.33 -0.05
CA PRO A 336 -3.66 17.77 -0.25
C PRO A 336 -3.38 18.22 -1.69
N VAL A 337 -2.55 17.49 -2.44
CA VAL A 337 -2.26 17.77 -3.85
C VAL A 337 -3.51 17.59 -4.70
N ILE A 338 -4.21 16.47 -4.55
CA ILE A 338 -5.47 16.20 -5.26
C ILE A 338 -6.50 17.28 -4.94
N PHE A 339 -6.68 17.62 -3.66
CA PHE A 339 -7.64 18.62 -3.23
C PHE A 339 -7.35 20.01 -3.81
N LYS A 340 -6.06 20.42 -3.88
CA LYS A 340 -5.65 21.70 -4.46
C LYS A 340 -5.91 21.77 -5.96
N ILE A 341 -5.77 20.67 -6.70
CA ILE A 341 -6.03 20.61 -8.14
C ILE A 341 -7.53 20.73 -8.44
N ILE A 342 -8.39 20.17 -7.58
CA ILE A 342 -9.85 20.23 -7.75
C ILE A 342 -10.42 21.65 -7.47
N ILE A 343 -9.74 22.45 -6.64
CA ILE A 343 -10.22 23.79 -6.23
C ILE A 343 -9.63 24.92 -7.10
N ASN A 344 -8.50 24.73 -7.77
CA ASN A 344 -7.92 25.67 -8.69
C ASN A 344 -8.43 25.48 -10.10
#